data_2bc70a772fc8e46a8909ac6d672f7fbf
#
_entry.id   2bc70a772fc8e46a8909ac6d672f7fbf
#
_cell.length_a   1.000
_cell.length_b   1.000
_cell.length_c   1.000
_cell.angle_alpha   90.00
_cell.angle_beta   90.00
_cell.angle_gamma   90.00
#
_symmetry.space_group_name_H-M   'P 1'
#
loop_
_entity.id
_entity.type
_entity.pdbx_description
1 polymer ?
#
loop_
_entity_poly.entity_id
_entity_poly.type
_entity_poly.pdbx_seq_one_letter_code
_entity_poly.pdbx_strand_id
1 'polypeptide(L)'
;MALAININDLLNKQKIESNRIEFKKGWNPASIYHSVCAFANDFDDLGGGYIVVGVDTDEATGVAIRPVEGIPTEKIDGILQEMVGYNNKISPYYMPRTSVEEVDGKSVLVIWCPAGINRPYSVPENVTAKSNTKEYFYVRSGTSSIIAKGEVLDELRE
;
A
#
# COMPACT_ATOMS: atom_id res chain seq x y z
N MET A 1 4.21 -5.63 16.13
CA MET A 1 2.75 -5.82 16.12
C MET A 1 2.40 -6.97 15.18
N ALA A 2 1.57 -7.87 15.63
CA ALA A 2 1.10 -8.96 14.79
C ALA A 2 -0.01 -8.43 13.87
N LEU A 3 0.07 -8.77 12.60
CA LEU A 3 -0.97 -8.42 11.65
C LEU A 3 -2.13 -9.41 11.73
N ALA A 4 -3.30 -9.00 11.28
CA ALA A 4 -4.49 -9.82 11.28
C ALA A 4 -4.45 -10.95 10.25
N ILE A 5 -3.43 -11.00 9.40
CA ILE A 5 -3.31 -11.96 8.32
C ILE A 5 -1.95 -12.67 8.38
N ASN A 6 -1.94 -13.95 8.02
CA ASN A 6 -0.71 -14.72 7.89
C ASN A 6 -0.13 -14.49 6.49
N ILE A 7 1.15 -14.09 6.44
CA ILE A 7 1.79 -13.76 5.16
C ILE A 7 1.83 -14.95 4.19
N ASN A 8 2.03 -16.16 4.69
CA ASN A 8 2.04 -17.33 3.82
C ASN A 8 0.65 -17.61 3.24
N ASP A 9 -0.41 -17.41 4.04
CA ASP A 9 -1.78 -17.52 3.53
C ASP A 9 -2.06 -16.46 2.48
N LEU A 10 -1.58 -15.24 2.71
CA LEU A 10 -1.74 -14.15 1.75
C LEU A 10 -1.10 -14.50 0.39
N LEU A 11 0.11 -15.06 0.43
CA LEU A 11 0.85 -15.41 -0.78
C LEU A 11 0.32 -16.68 -1.45
N ASN A 12 -0.20 -17.64 -0.69
CA ASN A 12 -0.62 -18.94 -1.21
C ASN A 12 -2.10 -19.02 -1.53
N LYS A 13 -2.96 -18.39 -0.73
CA LYS A 13 -4.41 -18.44 -0.90
C LYS A 13 -4.98 -17.24 -1.63
N GLN A 14 -4.42 -16.05 -1.38
CA GLN A 14 -4.81 -14.81 -2.05
C GLN A 14 -3.64 -14.30 -2.89
N LYS A 15 -3.09 -15.19 -3.66
CA LYS A 15 -1.85 -14.99 -4.40
C LYS A 15 -1.97 -14.07 -5.61
N ILE A 16 -3.17 -13.61 -5.92
CA ILE A 16 -3.43 -12.74 -7.06
C ILE A 16 -3.69 -11.33 -6.54
N GLU A 17 -3.06 -10.33 -7.14
CA GLU A 17 -3.38 -8.94 -6.83
C GLU A 17 -4.87 -8.67 -7.01
N SER A 18 -5.42 -7.84 -6.15
CA SER A 18 -6.83 -7.54 -6.14
C SER A 18 -7.07 -6.11 -5.70
N ASN A 19 -8.34 -5.71 -5.59
CA ASN A 19 -8.70 -4.40 -5.05
C ASN A 19 -8.35 -4.24 -3.56
N ARG A 20 -7.85 -5.30 -2.91
CA ARG A 20 -7.42 -5.25 -1.50
C ARG A 20 -5.96 -5.61 -1.26
N ILE A 21 -5.26 -6.11 -2.27
CA ILE A 21 -3.89 -6.60 -2.13
C ILE A 21 -3.04 -6.08 -3.28
N GLU A 22 -1.90 -5.49 -2.94
CA GLU A 22 -0.95 -5.00 -3.93
C GLU A 22 0.43 -5.57 -3.62
N PHE A 23 1.08 -6.18 -4.62
CA PHE A 23 2.45 -6.66 -4.51
C PHE A 23 3.38 -5.66 -5.18
N LYS A 24 4.50 -5.35 -4.53
CA LYS A 24 5.54 -4.47 -5.06
C LYS A 24 6.87 -5.18 -5.01
N LYS A 25 7.57 -5.22 -6.14
CA LYS A 25 8.90 -5.82 -6.21
C LYS A 25 9.90 -5.07 -5.33
N GLY A 26 9.86 -3.74 -5.33
CA GLY A 26 10.78 -2.91 -4.59
C GLY A 26 10.11 -1.73 -3.90
N TRP A 27 10.93 -0.98 -3.16
CA TRP A 27 10.46 0.19 -2.44
C TRP A 27 10.34 1.38 -3.40
N ASN A 28 9.13 1.69 -3.78
CA ASN A 28 8.80 2.85 -4.60
C ASN A 28 7.79 3.70 -3.83
N PRO A 29 8.24 4.62 -2.98
CA PRO A 29 7.33 5.34 -2.07
C PRO A 29 6.27 6.16 -2.79
N ALA A 30 6.57 6.77 -3.95
CA ALA A 30 5.58 7.57 -4.66
C ALA A 30 4.35 6.73 -4.99
N SER A 31 4.51 5.60 -5.66
CA SER A 31 3.38 4.74 -6.04
C SER A 31 2.79 4.00 -4.84
N ILE A 32 3.62 3.60 -3.88
CA ILE A 32 3.14 2.90 -2.69
C ILE A 32 2.21 3.79 -1.89
N TYR A 33 2.52 5.08 -1.74
CA TYR A 33 1.67 5.98 -0.96
C TYR A 33 0.38 6.36 -1.68
N HIS A 34 0.31 6.25 -3.01
CA HIS A 34 -0.98 6.30 -3.72
C HIS A 34 -1.88 5.16 -3.22
N SER A 35 -1.32 3.98 -3.09
CA SER A 35 -2.07 2.80 -2.63
C SER A 35 -2.40 2.87 -1.14
N VAL A 36 -1.49 3.36 -0.31
CA VAL A 36 -1.80 3.61 1.12
C VAL A 36 -3.02 4.52 1.24
N CYS A 37 -3.01 5.62 0.50
CA CYS A 37 -4.13 6.57 0.49
C CYS A 37 -5.41 5.91 0.00
N ALA A 38 -5.33 5.17 -1.10
CA ALA A 38 -6.49 4.51 -1.70
C ALA A 38 -7.11 3.47 -0.76
N PHE A 39 -6.29 2.68 -0.09
CA PHE A 39 -6.80 1.72 0.89
C PHE A 39 -7.40 2.40 2.11
N ALA A 40 -6.76 3.49 2.60
CA ALA A 40 -7.30 4.27 3.71
C ALA A 40 -8.68 4.84 3.39
N ASN A 41 -8.89 5.27 2.14
CA ASN A 41 -10.18 5.78 1.67
C ASN A 41 -11.25 4.70 1.57
N ASP A 42 -10.84 3.45 1.33
CA ASP A 42 -11.74 2.29 1.33
C ASP A 42 -13.07 2.57 0.62
N PHE A 43 -12.98 3.05 -0.62
CA PHE A 43 -14.13 3.50 -1.39
C PHE A 43 -15.21 2.43 -1.55
N ASP A 44 -14.78 1.17 -1.73
CA ASP A 44 -15.70 0.04 -1.92
C ASP A 44 -16.14 -0.64 -0.61
N ASP A 45 -15.75 -0.05 0.53
CA ASP A 45 -16.14 -0.54 1.86
C ASP A 45 -15.76 -2.01 2.11
N LEU A 46 -14.49 -2.31 1.82
CA LEU A 46 -13.94 -3.66 1.97
C LEU A 46 -13.01 -3.81 3.19
N GLY A 47 -12.83 -2.75 3.97
CA GLY A 47 -11.99 -2.76 5.18
C GLY A 47 -10.53 -2.39 4.96
N GLY A 48 -10.21 -1.76 3.81
CA GLY A 48 -8.84 -1.38 3.47
C GLY A 48 -8.10 -2.46 2.71
N GLY A 49 -6.78 -2.56 2.89
CA GLY A 49 -6.01 -3.55 2.14
C GLY A 49 -4.58 -3.71 2.63
N TYR A 50 -3.83 -4.49 1.88
CA TYR A 50 -2.43 -4.82 2.18
C TYR A 50 -1.53 -4.49 1.00
N ILE A 51 -0.33 -4.00 1.31
CA ILE A 51 0.73 -3.82 0.34
C ILE A 51 1.89 -4.69 0.80
N VAL A 52 2.38 -5.57 -0.06
CA VAL A 52 3.51 -6.46 0.25
C VAL A 52 4.69 -6.04 -0.63
N VAL A 53 5.75 -5.55 0.01
CA VAL A 53 6.94 -5.06 -0.67
C VAL A 53 8.01 -6.14 -0.62
N GLY A 54 8.61 -6.45 -1.76
CA GLY A 54 9.61 -7.50 -1.90
C GLY A 54 9.09 -8.71 -2.67
N VAL A 55 7.89 -8.60 -3.27
CA VAL A 55 7.26 -9.68 -4.03
C VAL A 55 6.91 -9.17 -5.41
N ASP A 56 7.41 -9.85 -6.42
CA ASP A 56 7.05 -9.56 -7.81
C ASP A 56 5.86 -10.44 -8.23
N THR A 57 5.19 -10.06 -9.28
CA THR A 57 4.04 -10.79 -9.81
C THR A 57 4.22 -11.11 -11.28
N ASP A 58 3.55 -12.17 -11.73
CA ASP A 58 3.43 -12.49 -13.14
C ASP A 58 2.49 -11.47 -13.79
N GLU A 59 2.94 -10.79 -14.84
CA GLU A 59 2.17 -9.73 -15.47
C GLU A 59 0.86 -10.24 -16.09
N ALA A 60 0.85 -11.47 -16.56
CA ALA A 60 -0.33 -12.03 -17.22
C ALA A 60 -1.41 -12.46 -16.23
N THR A 61 -1.02 -12.92 -15.03
CA THR A 61 -1.94 -13.53 -14.07
C THR A 61 -2.09 -12.76 -12.77
N GLY A 62 -1.14 -11.88 -12.44
CA GLY A 62 -1.11 -11.19 -11.14
C GLY A 62 -0.71 -12.09 -9.98
N VAL A 63 -0.25 -13.31 -10.25
CA VAL A 63 0.15 -14.26 -9.21
C VAL A 63 1.53 -13.92 -8.69
N ALA A 64 1.70 -13.97 -7.37
CA ALA A 64 3.00 -13.74 -6.72
C ALA A 64 4.02 -14.78 -7.21
N ILE A 65 5.19 -14.29 -7.62
CA ILE A 65 6.29 -15.14 -8.07
C ILE A 65 7.06 -15.64 -6.86
N ARG A 66 7.24 -16.96 -6.76
CA ARG A 66 8.00 -17.59 -5.69
C ARG A 66 9.15 -18.41 -6.27
N PRO A 67 10.34 -18.47 -5.63
CA PRO A 67 10.66 -17.80 -4.36
C PRO A 67 10.67 -16.27 -4.51
N VAL A 68 10.30 -15.56 -3.45
CA VAL A 68 10.25 -14.10 -3.49
C VAL A 68 11.66 -13.50 -3.53
N GLU A 69 11.78 -12.31 -4.12
CA GLU A 69 13.08 -11.61 -4.13
C GLU A 69 13.42 -11.02 -2.77
N GLY A 70 12.42 -10.54 -2.05
CA GLY A 70 12.58 -9.91 -0.76
C GLY A 70 13.23 -8.53 -0.82
N ILE A 71 13.46 -7.97 0.36
CA ILE A 71 14.17 -6.70 0.55
C ILE A 71 15.41 -7.00 1.37
N PRO A 72 16.59 -6.47 0.99
CA PRO A 72 17.77 -6.63 1.84
C PRO A 72 17.48 -6.14 3.26
N THR A 73 17.77 -6.98 4.25
CA THR A 73 17.44 -6.71 5.65
C THR A 73 18.01 -5.36 6.12
N GLU A 74 19.22 -5.01 5.68
CA GLU A 74 19.87 -3.76 6.06
C GLU A 74 19.16 -2.51 5.53
N LYS A 75 18.25 -2.65 4.57
CA LYS A 75 17.49 -1.52 4.01
C LYS A 75 16.16 -1.28 4.72
N ILE A 76 15.65 -2.29 5.43
CA ILE A 76 14.30 -2.21 6.01
C ILE A 76 14.18 -1.09 7.05
N ASP A 77 15.15 -0.95 7.93
CA ASP A 77 15.10 0.12 8.94
C ASP A 77 15.03 1.50 8.30
N GLY A 78 15.79 1.72 7.24
CA GLY A 78 15.76 2.98 6.49
C GLY A 78 14.38 3.24 5.89
N ILE A 79 13.76 2.20 5.33
CA ILE A 79 12.42 2.31 4.76
C ILE A 79 11.41 2.69 5.83
N LEU A 80 11.45 2.03 6.99
CA LEU A 80 10.53 2.33 8.08
C LEU A 80 10.70 3.75 8.61
N GLN A 81 11.93 4.26 8.65
CA GLN A 81 12.19 5.64 9.03
C GLN A 81 11.66 6.63 8.00
N GLU A 82 11.83 6.34 6.71
CA GLU A 82 11.25 7.18 5.65
C GLU A 82 9.73 7.24 5.76
N MET A 83 9.10 6.13 6.10
CA MET A 83 7.64 6.08 6.23
C MET A 83 7.12 7.02 7.31
N VAL A 84 7.85 7.22 8.39
CA VAL A 84 7.44 8.18 9.43
C VAL A 84 7.24 9.58 8.82
N GLY A 85 8.17 10.00 7.97
CA GLY A 85 8.06 11.29 7.28
C GLY A 85 6.94 11.32 6.25
N TYR A 86 6.83 10.27 5.45
CA TYR A 86 5.79 10.21 4.41
C TYR A 86 4.39 10.14 4.99
N ASN A 87 4.20 9.44 6.10
CA ASN A 87 2.89 9.38 6.77
C ASN A 87 2.38 10.78 7.14
N ASN A 88 3.29 11.69 7.50
CA ASN A 88 2.94 13.06 7.82
C ASN A 88 2.42 13.86 6.62
N LYS A 89 2.64 13.36 5.41
CA LYS A 89 2.17 14.01 4.18
C LYS A 89 0.78 13.57 3.76
N ILE A 90 0.22 12.58 4.44
CA ILE A 90 -1.16 12.16 4.21
C ILE A 90 -2.08 13.11 4.98
N SER A 91 -3.10 13.61 4.33
CA SER A 91 -4.01 14.59 4.94
C SER A 91 -5.46 14.10 4.85
N PRO A 92 -6.19 13.96 5.97
CA PRO A 92 -5.70 14.05 7.37
C PRO A 92 -4.66 12.97 7.67
N TYR A 93 -3.96 13.10 8.79
CA TYR A 93 -2.92 12.16 9.16
C TYR A 93 -3.42 10.71 9.20
N TYR A 94 -2.62 9.81 8.65
CA TYR A 94 -2.93 8.38 8.62
C TYR A 94 -1.63 7.59 8.75
N MET A 95 -1.62 6.62 9.64
CA MET A 95 -0.45 5.77 9.84
C MET A 95 -0.81 4.32 9.51
N PRO A 96 -0.31 3.78 8.40
CA PRO A 96 -0.49 2.35 8.12
C PRO A 96 0.31 1.53 9.13
N ARG A 97 -0.05 0.27 9.30
CA ARG A 97 0.66 -0.67 10.17
C ARG A 97 1.66 -1.46 9.35
N THR A 98 2.81 -1.75 9.95
CA THR A 98 3.86 -2.46 9.23
C THR A 98 4.29 -3.71 9.99
N SER A 99 4.74 -4.72 9.24
CA SER A 99 5.32 -5.93 9.79
C SER A 99 6.38 -6.44 8.82
N VAL A 100 7.50 -6.90 9.37
CA VAL A 100 8.55 -7.53 8.57
C VAL A 100 8.38 -9.04 8.73
N GLU A 101 8.17 -9.73 7.60
CA GLU A 101 7.92 -11.15 7.59
C GLU A 101 9.00 -11.88 6.82
N GLU A 102 9.28 -13.12 7.19
CA GLU A 102 10.22 -13.96 6.45
C GLU A 102 9.45 -14.89 5.53
N VAL A 103 9.80 -14.87 4.25
CA VAL A 103 9.18 -15.71 3.22
C VAL A 103 10.30 -16.23 2.33
N ASP A 104 10.35 -17.54 2.09
CA ASP A 104 11.36 -18.18 1.24
C ASP A 104 12.80 -17.81 1.65
N GLY A 105 13.03 -17.63 2.97
CA GLY A 105 14.33 -17.22 3.50
C GLY A 105 14.69 -15.77 3.26
N LYS A 106 13.74 -14.95 2.81
CA LYS A 106 13.91 -13.53 2.51
C LYS A 106 12.99 -12.69 3.39
N SER A 107 13.36 -11.43 3.60
CA SER A 107 12.51 -10.50 4.31
C SER A 107 11.59 -9.75 3.36
N VAL A 108 10.32 -9.65 3.70
CA VAL A 108 9.34 -8.82 2.98
C VAL A 108 8.72 -7.84 3.96
N LEU A 109 8.31 -6.68 3.46
CA LEU A 109 7.62 -5.67 4.27
C LEU A 109 6.13 -5.74 3.95
N VAL A 110 5.31 -6.01 4.96
CA VAL A 110 3.86 -5.98 4.83
C VAL A 110 3.34 -4.68 5.41
N ILE A 111 2.60 -3.93 4.60
CA ILE A 111 1.97 -2.68 5.01
C ILE A 111 0.47 -2.92 5.03
N TRP A 112 -0.10 -2.90 6.23
CA TRP A 112 -1.54 -3.04 6.41
C TRP A 112 -2.18 -1.66 6.48
N CYS A 113 -3.13 -1.41 5.59
CA CYS A 113 -3.85 -0.15 5.49
C CYS A 113 -5.32 -0.38 5.80
N PRO A 114 -5.71 -0.38 7.10
CA PRO A 114 -7.14 -0.48 7.43
C PRO A 114 -7.90 0.74 6.95
N ALA A 115 -9.21 0.61 6.80
CA ALA A 115 -10.06 1.74 6.45
C ALA A 115 -9.87 2.88 7.43
N GLY A 116 -9.62 4.08 6.94
CA GLY A 116 -9.45 5.25 7.79
C GLY A 116 -10.78 5.79 8.29
N ILE A 117 -10.77 6.38 9.47
CA ILE A 117 -11.99 6.92 10.10
C ILE A 117 -12.23 8.39 9.76
N ASN A 118 -11.24 9.08 9.21
CA ASN A 118 -11.33 10.51 8.88
C ASN A 118 -11.32 10.76 7.38
N ARG A 119 -11.95 9.86 6.62
CA ARG A 119 -12.03 9.97 5.17
C ARG A 119 -12.73 11.25 4.73
N PRO A 120 -12.37 11.84 3.57
CA PRO A 120 -11.38 11.33 2.60
C PRO A 120 -9.95 11.75 2.92
N TYR A 121 -9.01 10.91 2.48
CA TYR A 121 -7.57 11.16 2.60
C TYR A 121 -6.97 11.54 1.26
N SER A 122 -6.03 12.49 1.30
CA SER A 122 -5.25 12.86 0.13
C SER A 122 -3.77 12.72 0.42
N VAL A 123 -2.97 12.63 -0.62
CA VAL A 123 -1.52 12.52 -0.52
C VAL A 123 -0.90 13.22 -1.72
N PRO A 124 0.33 13.78 -1.58
CA PRO A 124 1.01 14.38 -2.72
C PRO A 124 1.21 13.36 -3.84
N GLU A 125 1.17 13.82 -5.08
CA GLU A 125 1.45 12.98 -6.23
C GLU A 125 2.81 12.27 -6.09
N ASN A 126 3.79 12.95 -5.50
CA ASN A 126 5.08 12.38 -5.19
C ASN A 126 5.48 12.75 -3.76
N VAL A 127 5.38 11.79 -2.83
CA VAL A 127 5.75 12.02 -1.42
C VAL A 127 7.23 12.28 -1.22
N THR A 128 8.07 11.94 -2.20
CA THR A 128 9.52 12.16 -2.11
C THR A 128 9.94 13.55 -2.55
N ALA A 129 9.03 14.32 -3.16
CA ALA A 129 9.35 15.65 -3.66
C ALA A 129 9.67 16.61 -2.52
N LYS A 130 10.73 17.40 -2.68
CA LYS A 130 11.16 18.38 -1.68
C LYS A 130 10.31 19.65 -1.71
N SER A 131 9.72 19.94 -2.86
CA SER A 131 8.81 21.07 -3.02
C SER A 131 7.36 20.56 -3.05
N ASN A 132 6.41 21.48 -2.82
CA ASN A 132 5.01 21.11 -2.82
C ASN A 132 4.58 20.60 -4.19
N THR A 133 3.95 19.43 -4.19
CA THR A 133 3.27 18.88 -5.37
C THR A 133 1.78 18.92 -5.11
N LYS A 134 0.99 18.73 -6.16
CA LYS A 134 -0.45 18.62 -5.99
C LYS A 134 -0.79 17.41 -5.16
N GLU A 135 -1.81 17.55 -4.32
CA GLU A 135 -2.37 16.44 -3.55
C GLU A 135 -3.63 15.95 -4.23
N TYR A 136 -3.80 14.63 -4.20
CA TYR A 136 -4.96 13.99 -4.81
C TYR A 136 -5.58 12.98 -3.85
N PHE A 137 -6.86 12.77 -4.02
CA PHE A 137 -7.58 11.68 -3.35
C PHE A 137 -7.48 10.45 -4.23
N TYR A 138 -6.91 9.38 -3.72
CA TYR A 138 -6.76 8.13 -4.47
C TYR A 138 -7.77 7.10 -3.99
N VAL A 139 -8.25 6.28 -4.91
CA VAL A 139 -9.13 5.15 -4.62
C VAL A 139 -8.66 3.93 -5.40
N ARG A 140 -9.03 2.75 -4.93
CA ARG A 140 -8.72 1.52 -5.66
C ARG A 140 -9.77 1.29 -6.75
N SER A 141 -9.28 0.88 -7.91
CA SER A 141 -10.11 0.45 -9.02
C SER A 141 -9.46 -0.83 -9.55
N GLY A 142 -10.05 -1.98 -9.19
CA GLY A 142 -9.43 -3.27 -9.46
C GLY A 142 -8.08 -3.38 -8.75
N THR A 143 -7.00 -3.58 -9.50
CA THR A 143 -5.64 -3.70 -8.97
C THR A 143 -4.85 -2.39 -9.03
N SER A 144 -5.51 -1.28 -9.36
CA SER A 144 -4.85 0.02 -9.54
C SER A 144 -5.32 1.04 -8.50
N SER A 145 -4.42 1.95 -8.15
CA SER A 145 -4.75 3.11 -7.32
C SER A 145 -4.82 4.32 -8.25
N ILE A 146 -6.01 4.92 -8.34
CA ILE A 146 -6.29 5.99 -9.29
C ILE A 146 -6.77 7.25 -8.57
N ILE A 147 -6.61 8.38 -9.24
CA ILE A 147 -7.10 9.66 -8.73
C ILE A 147 -8.64 9.65 -8.80
N ALA A 148 -9.29 9.95 -7.68
CA ALA A 148 -10.74 10.09 -7.62
C ALA A 148 -11.16 11.36 -8.37
N LYS A 149 -12.10 11.22 -9.30
CA LYS A 149 -12.62 12.32 -10.14
C LYS A 149 -14.13 12.21 -10.27
N GLY A 150 -14.77 13.36 -10.54
CA GLY A 150 -16.19 13.42 -10.84
C GLY A 150 -17.04 12.82 -9.74
N GLU A 151 -17.97 11.93 -10.13
CA GLU A 151 -18.90 11.31 -9.17
C GLU A 151 -18.19 10.50 -8.10
N VAL A 152 -17.07 9.84 -8.43
CA VAL A 152 -16.28 9.07 -7.46
C VAL A 152 -15.75 10.00 -6.37
N LEU A 153 -15.24 11.18 -6.74
CA LEU A 153 -14.76 12.15 -5.78
C LEU A 153 -15.92 12.68 -4.91
N ASP A 154 -17.07 12.93 -5.52
CA ASP A 154 -18.25 13.41 -4.80
C ASP A 154 -18.73 12.37 -3.76
N GLU A 155 -18.79 11.09 -4.16
CA GLU A 155 -19.16 10.01 -3.24
C GLU A 155 -18.15 9.88 -2.10
N LEU A 156 -16.85 10.00 -2.41
CA LEU A 156 -15.81 9.87 -1.40
C LEU A 156 -15.92 10.94 -0.31
N ARG A 157 -16.40 12.12 -0.67
CA ARG A 157 -16.56 13.25 0.25
C ARG A 157 -17.85 13.22 1.08
N GLU A 158 -18.76 12.35 0.76
CA GLU A 158 -20.02 12.22 1.50
C GLU A 158 -19.84 11.55 2.87
#